data_f8de34ee8fa450ba5a0ae2be801ac6fa
#
_entry.id   f8de34ee8fa450ba5a0ae2be801ac6fa
#
_cell.length_a   1.000
_cell.length_b   1.000
_cell.length_c   1.000
_cell.angle_alpha   90.00
_cell.angle_beta   90.00
_cell.angle_gamma   90.00
#
_symmetry.space_group_name_H-M   'P 1'
#
loop_
_entity.id
_entity.type
_entity.pdbx_description
1 polymer ?
#
loop_
_entity_poly.entity_id
_entity_poly.type
_entity_poly.pdbx_seq_one_letter_code
_entity_poly.pdbx_strand_id
1 'polypeptide(L)'
;MAKIYDCIIVGAGPAGIFAALELVKNNKLSVLLLEKGMALGKKICPADKKEIACQSCALCAKTTGWGGAGAFSDGKLNIAKTNLGVKITDFIRVDDFKRLVQRTDDLWLDFGAPRKVYGLDEGKIKSIKSRVKKAGMELKVSPIRHLGTDNTVKILKKMYDFLKKRVTIRFNSKVEKILVKNEEVEGVVLDNEKKIRAKYVIVAPGREGAAWFAKEGERFGLEQISDPVDVGVRVELPAKVMKGLANVLYEAKISYRTKTFDDLVRTFCMCPNGWVTVENTDGENRVKSVNGHSFENKKSENTNFALLVTNSFTYPFKEPNLYGAYIARLANLISGGVLVQRLGDLLAGRRSTQKRIREGRVRPTLKSAVPGDLAFVLPYRHLVNIIEMLRALDKVTLGVFSFDTLLYGVEVKFYSSSQRLSRYLETKIKNLFACGDGAGVSRNLVHASVSGIVAAEEILRREEK
;
A
#
# COMPACT_ATOMS: atom_id res chain seq x y z
N MET A 1 -24.69 33.41 4.23
CA MET A 1 -23.36 33.06 4.76
C MET A 1 -22.91 31.71 4.19
N ALA A 2 -21.64 31.56 3.83
CA ALA A 2 -21.14 30.24 3.39
C ALA A 2 -21.25 29.22 4.53
N LYS A 3 -21.71 28.01 4.22
CA LYS A 3 -21.84 26.91 5.22
C LYS A 3 -20.47 26.60 5.84
N ILE A 4 -20.37 26.66 7.14
CA ILE A 4 -19.20 26.20 7.91
C ILE A 4 -19.48 24.75 8.33
N TYR A 5 -18.55 23.84 8.08
CA TYR A 5 -18.63 22.47 8.51
C TYR A 5 -17.92 22.28 9.89
N ASP A 6 -18.36 21.33 10.67
CA ASP A 6 -17.62 20.99 11.88
C ASP A 6 -16.33 20.26 11.51
N CYS A 7 -16.38 19.33 10.55
CA CYS A 7 -15.19 18.62 10.09
C CYS A 7 -15.15 18.46 8.56
N ILE A 8 -14.00 18.76 7.96
CA ILE A 8 -13.68 18.38 6.58
C ILE A 8 -12.70 17.20 6.62
N ILE A 9 -13.00 16.15 5.84
CA ILE A 9 -12.12 15.01 5.60
C ILE A 9 -11.61 15.13 4.16
N VAL A 10 -10.28 15.17 3.97
CA VAL A 10 -9.61 15.23 2.66
C VAL A 10 -9.12 13.85 2.27
N GLY A 11 -9.78 13.23 1.30
CA GLY A 11 -9.48 11.89 0.76
C GLY A 11 -10.45 10.82 1.24
N ALA A 12 -10.96 10.04 0.29
CA ALA A 12 -11.89 8.93 0.50
C ALA A 12 -11.23 7.54 0.44
N GLY A 13 -9.96 7.45 0.87
CA GLY A 13 -9.28 6.18 1.12
C GLY A 13 -9.71 5.55 2.47
N PRO A 14 -9.13 4.39 2.88
CA PRO A 14 -9.49 3.72 4.13
C PRO A 14 -9.45 4.64 5.35
N ALA A 15 -8.43 5.50 5.49
CA ALA A 15 -8.34 6.44 6.61
C ALA A 15 -9.53 7.41 6.65
N GLY A 16 -9.84 8.07 5.53
CA GLY A 16 -10.93 9.04 5.47
C GLY A 16 -12.31 8.38 5.62
N ILE A 17 -12.52 7.19 5.04
CA ILE A 17 -13.77 6.43 5.20
C ILE A 17 -13.99 6.06 6.66
N PHE A 18 -12.97 5.53 7.35
CA PHE A 18 -13.09 5.11 8.74
C PHE A 18 -13.17 6.30 9.70
N ALA A 19 -12.54 7.43 9.39
CA ALA A 19 -12.78 8.69 10.10
C ALA A 19 -14.25 9.13 9.97
N ALA A 20 -14.81 9.07 8.76
CA ALA A 20 -16.22 9.40 8.55
C ALA A 20 -17.16 8.43 9.29
N LEU A 21 -16.88 7.10 9.26
CA LEU A 21 -17.67 6.09 10.01
C LEU A 21 -17.64 6.34 11.51
N GLU A 22 -16.55 6.86 12.05
CA GLU A 22 -16.44 7.19 13.46
C GLU A 22 -17.19 8.48 13.80
N LEU A 23 -16.99 9.56 13.02
CA LEU A 23 -17.63 10.86 13.27
C LEU A 23 -19.16 10.82 13.21
N VAL A 24 -19.75 9.96 12.35
CA VAL A 24 -21.21 9.85 12.26
C VAL A 24 -21.90 9.26 13.49
N LYS A 25 -21.16 8.84 14.51
CA LYS A 25 -21.72 8.47 15.82
C LYS A 25 -22.32 9.67 16.54
N ASN A 26 -21.77 10.86 16.30
CA ASN A 26 -22.36 12.11 16.76
C ASN A 26 -23.20 12.71 15.64
N ASN A 27 -24.51 12.54 15.71
CA ASN A 27 -25.46 13.01 14.72
C ASN A 27 -25.54 14.55 14.59
N LYS A 28 -24.92 15.29 15.52
CA LYS A 28 -24.93 16.79 15.50
C LYS A 28 -23.83 17.36 14.61
N LEU A 29 -22.78 16.56 14.29
CA LEU A 29 -21.66 17.04 13.51
C LEU A 29 -21.96 17.09 12.01
N SER A 30 -21.75 18.25 11.41
CA SER A 30 -21.77 18.44 9.96
C SER A 30 -20.42 18.06 9.35
N VAL A 31 -20.35 16.90 8.68
CA VAL A 31 -19.10 16.37 8.09
C VAL A 31 -19.13 16.49 6.57
N LEU A 32 -18.04 16.99 5.99
CA LEU A 32 -17.81 17.04 4.54
C LEU A 32 -16.60 16.17 4.18
N LEU A 33 -16.80 15.16 3.32
CA LEU A 33 -15.73 14.34 2.77
C LEU A 33 -15.46 14.78 1.32
N LEU A 34 -14.21 15.18 1.04
CA LEU A 34 -13.74 15.64 -0.27
C LEU A 34 -12.83 14.58 -0.88
N GLU A 35 -13.11 14.19 -2.11
CA GLU A 35 -12.29 13.25 -2.88
C GLU A 35 -12.02 13.81 -4.28
N LYS A 36 -10.74 13.85 -4.70
CA LYS A 36 -10.35 14.35 -6.01
C LYS A 36 -10.75 13.42 -7.16
N GLY A 37 -10.81 12.13 -6.91
CA GLY A 37 -11.21 11.11 -7.90
C GLY A 37 -12.73 10.90 -7.95
N MET A 38 -13.10 9.83 -8.64
CA MET A 38 -14.50 9.51 -8.95
C MET A 38 -15.16 8.62 -7.89
N ALA A 39 -16.49 8.59 -7.89
CA ALA A 39 -17.28 7.60 -7.18
C ALA A 39 -16.97 6.17 -7.68
N LEU A 40 -17.18 5.16 -6.83
CA LEU A 40 -16.79 3.77 -7.08
C LEU A 40 -17.27 3.23 -8.43
N GLY A 41 -18.54 3.44 -8.78
CA GLY A 41 -19.12 2.97 -10.06
C GLY A 41 -18.58 3.64 -11.32
N LYS A 42 -17.91 4.79 -11.20
CA LYS A 42 -17.26 5.52 -12.31
C LYS A 42 -15.75 5.35 -12.34
N LYS A 43 -15.19 4.62 -11.39
CA LYS A 43 -13.76 4.37 -11.20
C LYS A 43 -13.29 3.24 -12.10
N ILE A 44 -13.05 3.53 -13.40
CA ILE A 44 -12.69 2.55 -14.42
C ILE A 44 -11.28 2.84 -14.95
N CYS A 45 -10.38 1.86 -14.85
CA CYS A 45 -9.06 1.96 -15.48
C CYS A 45 -9.17 1.65 -16.99
N PRO A 46 -8.79 2.57 -17.89
CA PRO A 46 -8.86 2.33 -19.33
C PRO A 46 -7.99 1.14 -19.78
N ALA A 47 -6.84 0.93 -19.15
CA ALA A 47 -5.94 -0.17 -19.47
C ALA A 47 -6.56 -1.53 -19.13
N ASP A 48 -7.19 -1.67 -17.97
CA ASP A 48 -7.87 -2.91 -17.58
C ASP A 48 -9.11 -3.18 -18.45
N LYS A 49 -9.88 -2.13 -18.78
CA LYS A 49 -11.09 -2.27 -19.61
C LYS A 49 -10.78 -2.69 -21.03
N LYS A 50 -9.67 -2.21 -21.60
CA LYS A 50 -9.28 -2.45 -22.99
C LYS A 50 -8.19 -3.51 -23.16
N GLU A 51 -7.71 -4.09 -22.06
CA GLU A 51 -6.57 -5.03 -22.00
C GLU A 51 -5.30 -4.48 -22.69
N ILE A 52 -5.06 -3.18 -22.55
CA ILE A 52 -3.91 -2.47 -23.13
C ILE A 52 -2.90 -2.04 -22.06
N ALA A 53 -1.74 -1.59 -22.51
CA ALA A 53 -0.72 -1.02 -21.61
C ALA A 53 -1.24 0.19 -20.84
N CYS A 54 -0.69 0.44 -19.63
CA CYS A 54 -1.07 1.55 -18.80
C CYS A 54 -0.86 2.89 -19.49
N GLN A 55 -1.92 3.75 -19.51
CA GLN A 55 -1.97 5.02 -20.23
C GLN A 55 -1.47 6.22 -19.40
N SER A 56 -0.96 6.00 -18.18
CA SER A 56 -0.45 7.06 -17.29
C SER A 56 -1.43 8.24 -17.13
N CYS A 57 -2.71 7.94 -16.87
CA CYS A 57 -3.78 8.94 -16.74
C CYS A 57 -3.46 10.00 -15.69
N ALA A 58 -3.86 11.25 -15.92
CA ALA A 58 -3.65 12.37 -14.99
C ALA A 58 -4.22 12.10 -13.59
N LEU A 59 -5.41 11.49 -13.50
CA LEU A 59 -5.97 10.90 -12.28
C LEU A 59 -6.05 9.38 -12.47
N CYS A 60 -5.25 8.64 -11.73
CA CYS A 60 -5.25 7.19 -11.82
C CYS A 60 -6.47 6.59 -11.13
N ALA A 61 -7.36 5.96 -11.89
CA ALA A 61 -8.55 5.33 -11.33
C ALA A 61 -8.24 4.21 -10.32
N LYS A 62 -7.05 3.62 -10.33
CA LYS A 62 -6.63 2.59 -9.36
C LYS A 62 -6.28 3.18 -8.00
N THR A 63 -5.73 4.40 -7.95
CA THR A 63 -5.20 5.01 -6.72
C THR A 63 -6.08 6.12 -6.15
N THR A 64 -6.93 6.76 -6.97
CA THR A 64 -7.83 7.84 -6.54
C THR A 64 -9.29 7.41 -6.54
N GLY A 65 -10.18 8.22 -5.99
CA GLY A 65 -11.61 7.97 -5.88
C GLY A 65 -12.00 7.16 -4.65
N TRP A 66 -13.27 6.81 -4.53
CA TRP A 66 -13.79 6.09 -3.37
C TRP A 66 -13.02 4.80 -3.07
N GLY A 67 -12.58 4.63 -1.83
CA GLY A 67 -11.71 3.54 -1.38
C GLY A 67 -10.22 3.77 -1.69
N GLY A 68 -9.85 4.82 -2.42
CA GLY A 68 -8.46 5.11 -2.79
C GLY A 68 -7.79 3.94 -3.50
N ALA A 69 -6.49 3.72 -3.26
CA ALA A 69 -5.74 2.55 -3.73
C ALA A 69 -6.25 1.24 -3.10
N GLY A 70 -6.90 1.30 -1.94
CA GLY A 70 -7.49 0.16 -1.25
C GLY A 70 -8.60 -0.52 -2.04
N ALA A 71 -9.35 0.21 -2.88
CA ALA A 71 -10.48 -0.34 -3.64
C ALA A 71 -10.08 -1.41 -4.66
N PHE A 72 -8.89 -1.31 -5.22
CA PHE A 72 -8.34 -2.26 -6.20
C PHE A 72 -7.14 -3.04 -5.66
N SER A 73 -6.91 -2.99 -4.34
CA SER A 73 -5.93 -3.88 -3.70
C SER A 73 -6.48 -5.30 -3.64
N ASP A 74 -5.61 -6.25 -3.30
CA ASP A 74 -6.02 -7.63 -3.03
C ASP A 74 -6.84 -7.78 -1.73
N GLY A 75 -7.05 -6.69 -0.99
CA GLY A 75 -7.88 -6.66 0.21
C GLY A 75 -7.34 -7.47 1.38
N LYS A 76 -6.03 -7.47 1.58
CA LYS A 76 -5.43 -8.09 2.77
C LYS A 76 -5.60 -7.20 3.99
N LEU A 77 -6.46 -7.60 4.91
CA LEU A 77 -6.57 -6.97 6.22
C LEU A 77 -5.58 -7.64 7.18
N ASN A 78 -4.51 -6.93 7.50
CA ASN A 78 -3.56 -7.36 8.53
C ASN A 78 -4.12 -6.96 9.90
N ILE A 79 -4.65 -7.94 10.63
CA ILE A 79 -5.29 -7.76 11.93
C ILE A 79 -4.38 -8.14 13.11
N ALA A 80 -3.04 -8.11 12.89
CA ALA A 80 -2.10 -8.32 13.98
C ALA A 80 -2.21 -7.21 15.02
N LYS A 81 -2.37 -7.62 16.28
CA LYS A 81 -2.48 -6.74 17.45
C LYS A 81 -1.13 -6.46 18.12
N THR A 82 -0.04 -7.00 17.58
CA THR A 82 1.32 -6.83 18.10
C THR A 82 2.11 -5.86 17.24
N ASN A 83 3.09 -5.20 17.86
CA ASN A 83 4.01 -4.32 17.14
C ASN A 83 4.93 -5.16 16.24
N LEU A 84 4.64 -5.20 14.95
CA LEU A 84 5.44 -5.85 13.90
C LEU A 84 6.22 -4.83 13.06
N GLY A 85 6.74 -3.77 13.66
CA GLY A 85 7.35 -2.64 12.97
C GLY A 85 6.28 -1.76 12.33
N VAL A 86 5.23 -1.51 13.06
CA VAL A 86 4.03 -0.78 12.64
C VAL A 86 4.19 0.68 13.01
N LYS A 87 4.31 1.56 12.02
CA LYS A 87 4.62 2.98 12.24
C LYS A 87 3.58 3.71 13.10
N ILE A 88 2.31 3.34 13.01
CA ILE A 88 1.25 3.98 13.81
C ILE A 88 1.47 3.81 15.32
N THR A 89 2.17 2.77 15.77
CA THR A 89 2.50 2.58 17.19
C THR A 89 3.59 3.51 17.69
N ASP A 90 4.24 4.28 16.82
CA ASP A 90 5.14 5.37 17.23
C ASP A 90 4.34 6.58 17.75
N PHE A 91 3.05 6.65 17.42
CA PHE A 91 2.16 7.75 17.79
C PHE A 91 1.18 7.36 18.92
N ILE A 92 0.56 6.17 18.83
CA ILE A 92 -0.51 5.75 19.75
C ILE A 92 -0.03 4.66 20.70
N ARG A 93 -0.69 4.53 21.87
CA ARG A 93 -0.37 3.50 22.86
C ARG A 93 -0.69 2.10 22.30
N VAL A 94 0.10 1.11 22.67
CA VAL A 94 -0.04 -0.28 22.19
C VAL A 94 -1.43 -0.86 22.51
N ASP A 95 -1.99 -0.56 23.68
CA ASP A 95 -3.31 -1.08 24.06
C ASP A 95 -4.45 -0.42 23.28
N ASP A 96 -4.35 0.89 23.01
CA ASP A 96 -5.26 1.57 22.11
C ASP A 96 -5.17 1.00 20.70
N PHE A 97 -3.95 0.72 20.23
CA PHE A 97 -3.75 0.07 18.93
C PHE A 97 -4.46 -1.29 18.86
N LYS A 98 -4.32 -2.16 19.87
CA LYS A 98 -5.01 -3.47 19.91
C LYS A 98 -6.53 -3.33 19.85
N ARG A 99 -7.09 -2.42 20.65
CA ARG A 99 -8.52 -2.10 20.68
C ARG A 99 -9.01 -1.62 19.32
N LEU A 100 -8.27 -0.70 18.70
CA LEU A 100 -8.64 -0.09 17.42
C LEU A 100 -8.49 -1.04 16.23
N VAL A 101 -7.51 -1.94 16.25
CA VAL A 101 -7.40 -3.01 15.25
C VAL A 101 -8.62 -3.93 15.32
N GLN A 102 -9.03 -4.35 16.54
CA GLN A 102 -10.23 -5.18 16.70
C GLN A 102 -11.47 -4.45 16.19
N ARG A 103 -11.69 -3.20 16.62
CA ARG A 103 -12.80 -2.39 16.16
C ARG A 103 -12.83 -2.20 14.64
N THR A 104 -11.65 -1.99 14.03
CA THR A 104 -11.51 -1.88 12.58
C THR A 104 -11.94 -3.18 11.89
N ASP A 105 -11.50 -4.33 12.41
CA ASP A 105 -11.89 -5.65 11.88
C ASP A 105 -13.40 -5.90 12.00
N ASP A 106 -13.99 -5.54 13.14
CA ASP A 106 -15.44 -5.65 13.37
C ASP A 106 -16.23 -4.81 12.37
N LEU A 107 -15.81 -3.55 12.12
CA LEU A 107 -16.43 -2.71 11.09
C LEU A 107 -16.32 -3.31 9.69
N TRP A 108 -15.17 -3.90 9.31
CA TRP A 108 -15.07 -4.60 8.03
C TRP A 108 -16.04 -5.78 7.96
N LEU A 109 -16.19 -6.54 9.05
CA LEU A 109 -17.14 -7.66 9.15
C LEU A 109 -18.60 -7.21 9.03
N ASP A 110 -18.98 -6.11 9.67
CA ASP A 110 -20.33 -5.53 9.60
C ASP A 110 -20.73 -5.13 8.18
N PHE A 111 -19.76 -4.68 7.39
CA PHE A 111 -19.96 -4.38 5.96
C PHE A 111 -19.79 -5.60 5.04
N GLY A 112 -19.53 -6.80 5.59
CA GLY A 112 -19.56 -8.08 4.88
C GLY A 112 -18.21 -8.64 4.47
N ALA A 113 -17.16 -8.34 5.21
CA ALA A 113 -15.89 -9.01 5.06
C ALA A 113 -16.00 -10.51 5.40
N PRO A 114 -15.24 -11.40 4.72
CA PRO A 114 -15.22 -12.82 5.04
C PRO A 114 -14.77 -13.08 6.49
N ARG A 115 -15.38 -14.06 7.16
CA ARG A 115 -15.00 -14.40 8.55
C ARG A 115 -13.66 -15.14 8.64
N LYS A 116 -13.21 -15.79 7.56
CA LYS A 116 -12.00 -16.58 7.53
C LYS A 116 -10.76 -15.72 7.78
N VAL A 117 -9.90 -16.19 8.68
CA VAL A 117 -8.59 -15.60 9.00
C VAL A 117 -7.50 -16.64 8.79
N TYR A 118 -6.42 -16.26 8.15
CA TYR A 118 -5.21 -17.06 7.99
C TYR A 118 -4.20 -16.69 9.07
N GLY A 119 -3.25 -17.59 9.35
CA GLY A 119 -2.19 -17.32 10.31
C GLY A 119 -2.59 -17.53 11.78
N LEU A 120 -3.55 -18.44 12.05
CA LEU A 120 -4.00 -18.80 13.40
C LEU A 120 -3.61 -20.23 13.82
N ASP A 121 -3.23 -21.12 12.91
CA ASP A 121 -2.84 -22.51 13.21
C ASP A 121 -1.44 -22.54 13.81
N GLU A 122 -1.35 -22.51 15.14
CA GLU A 122 -0.09 -22.47 15.89
C GLU A 122 0.83 -23.64 15.59
N GLY A 123 0.31 -24.85 15.42
CA GLY A 123 1.08 -26.04 15.14
C GLY A 123 1.79 -25.96 13.78
N LYS A 124 1.04 -25.60 12.73
CA LYS A 124 1.60 -25.40 11.40
C LYS A 124 2.54 -24.20 11.34
N ILE A 125 2.21 -23.12 12.04
CA ILE A 125 3.06 -21.93 12.14
C ILE A 125 4.39 -22.28 12.80
N LYS A 126 4.40 -23.04 13.89
CA LYS A 126 5.62 -23.48 14.58
C LYS A 126 6.51 -24.32 13.65
N SER A 127 5.91 -25.23 12.87
CA SER A 127 6.64 -26.02 11.86
C SER A 127 7.26 -25.12 10.78
N ILE A 128 6.50 -24.16 10.22
CA ILE A 128 7.02 -23.22 9.23
C ILE A 128 8.13 -22.34 9.82
N LYS A 129 7.95 -21.79 11.03
CA LYS A 129 8.97 -21.00 11.73
C LYS A 129 10.28 -21.77 11.88
N SER A 130 10.19 -23.06 12.27
CA SER A 130 11.38 -23.92 12.42
C SER A 130 12.13 -24.08 11.09
N ARG A 131 11.42 -24.36 9.98
CA ARG A 131 12.04 -24.48 8.65
C ARG A 131 12.70 -23.18 8.19
N VAL A 132 12.01 -22.05 8.37
CA VAL A 132 12.50 -20.71 8.01
C VAL A 132 13.76 -20.39 8.83
N LYS A 133 13.75 -20.65 10.15
CA LYS A 133 14.92 -20.43 11.03
C LYS A 133 16.11 -21.33 10.64
N LYS A 134 15.88 -22.61 10.31
CA LYS A 134 16.93 -23.51 9.81
C LYS A 134 17.56 -23.04 8.50
N ALA A 135 16.82 -22.33 7.68
CA ALA A 135 17.32 -21.70 6.44
C ALA A 135 18.03 -20.35 6.68
N GLY A 136 18.21 -19.93 7.94
CA GLY A 136 18.88 -18.67 8.30
C GLY A 136 17.99 -17.43 8.11
N MET A 137 16.67 -17.57 8.09
CA MET A 137 15.70 -16.51 7.86
C MET A 137 14.79 -16.32 9.07
N GLU A 138 14.04 -15.22 9.09
CA GLU A 138 13.05 -14.92 10.10
C GLU A 138 11.64 -14.87 9.48
N LEU A 139 10.64 -15.50 10.14
CA LEU A 139 9.23 -15.42 9.78
C LEU A 139 8.49 -14.53 10.77
N LYS A 140 7.90 -13.45 10.26
CA LYS A 140 6.93 -12.62 11.00
C LYS A 140 5.52 -13.08 10.66
N VAL A 141 4.80 -13.57 11.65
CA VAL A 141 3.42 -14.05 11.49
C VAL A 141 2.45 -12.89 11.73
N SER A 142 1.53 -12.74 10.81
CA SER A 142 0.44 -11.77 10.91
C SER A 142 -0.87 -12.48 10.59
N PRO A 143 -1.86 -12.46 11.48
CA PRO A 143 -3.21 -12.89 11.10
C PRO A 143 -3.76 -12.01 9.98
N ILE A 144 -4.26 -12.64 8.92
CA ILE A 144 -4.75 -11.96 7.72
C ILE A 144 -6.16 -12.40 7.40
N ARG A 145 -7.07 -11.42 7.25
CA ARG A 145 -8.36 -11.59 6.61
C ARG A 145 -8.23 -11.16 5.16
N HIS A 146 -8.50 -12.05 4.23
CA HIS A 146 -8.43 -11.77 2.81
C HIS A 146 -9.82 -11.45 2.26
N LEU A 147 -10.00 -10.25 1.71
CA LEU A 147 -11.25 -9.83 1.10
C LEU A 147 -11.38 -10.29 -0.36
N GLY A 148 -10.30 -10.25 -1.10
CA GLY A 148 -10.27 -10.33 -2.56
C GLY A 148 -10.63 -8.99 -3.21
N THR A 149 -10.00 -8.68 -4.34
CA THR A 149 -10.22 -7.40 -5.05
C THR A 149 -11.69 -7.22 -5.46
N ASP A 150 -12.33 -8.27 -5.91
CA ASP A 150 -13.74 -8.29 -6.34
C ASP A 150 -14.72 -8.04 -5.18
N ASN A 151 -14.46 -8.58 -4.00
CA ASN A 151 -15.31 -8.39 -2.83
C ASN A 151 -15.04 -7.07 -2.10
N THR A 152 -13.81 -6.59 -2.13
CA THR A 152 -13.45 -5.27 -1.57
C THR A 152 -14.32 -4.16 -2.14
N VAL A 153 -14.57 -4.18 -3.46
CA VAL A 153 -15.45 -3.21 -4.14
C VAL A 153 -16.88 -3.26 -3.59
N LYS A 154 -17.43 -4.46 -3.33
CA LYS A 154 -18.78 -4.63 -2.78
C LYS A 154 -18.89 -4.09 -1.36
N ILE A 155 -17.88 -4.34 -0.53
CA ILE A 155 -17.83 -3.85 0.86
C ILE A 155 -17.76 -2.33 0.88
N LEU A 156 -16.85 -1.74 0.08
CA LEU A 156 -16.72 -0.29 -0.06
C LEU A 156 -18.00 0.38 -0.59
N LYS A 157 -18.77 -0.30 -1.44
CA LYS A 157 -20.07 0.19 -1.88
C LYS A 157 -21.06 0.25 -0.71
N LYS A 158 -21.13 -0.76 0.13
CA LYS A 158 -21.99 -0.74 1.32
C LYS A 158 -21.60 0.39 2.29
N MET A 159 -20.28 0.62 2.51
CA MET A 159 -19.81 1.74 3.31
C MET A 159 -20.22 3.09 2.71
N TYR A 160 -20.12 3.24 1.38
CA TYR A 160 -20.59 4.43 0.68
C TYR A 160 -22.10 4.66 0.87
N ASP A 161 -22.92 3.60 0.65
CA ASP A 161 -24.36 3.68 0.76
C ASP A 161 -24.83 4.03 2.20
N PHE A 162 -24.05 3.61 3.20
CA PHE A 162 -24.26 3.99 4.60
C PHE A 162 -23.90 5.46 4.84
N LEU A 163 -22.71 5.89 4.39
CA LEU A 163 -22.17 7.21 4.70
C LEU A 163 -22.88 8.35 3.92
N LYS A 164 -23.26 8.14 2.65
CA LYS A 164 -23.92 9.17 1.83
C LYS A 164 -25.22 9.72 2.41
N LYS A 165 -25.85 8.99 3.37
CA LYS A 165 -27.05 9.42 4.08
C LYS A 165 -26.74 10.26 5.34
N ARG A 166 -25.46 10.35 5.75
CA ARG A 166 -25.03 10.92 7.04
C ARG A 166 -24.01 12.02 6.91
N VAL A 167 -23.20 11.97 5.86
CA VAL A 167 -22.15 12.98 5.58
C VAL A 167 -22.31 13.53 4.16
N THR A 168 -21.89 14.76 3.94
CA THR A 168 -21.80 15.30 2.60
C THR A 168 -20.55 14.75 1.92
N ILE A 169 -20.68 14.02 0.81
CA ILE A 169 -19.56 13.47 0.04
C ILE A 169 -19.48 14.18 -1.31
N ARG A 170 -18.31 14.73 -1.63
CA ARG A 170 -18.05 15.38 -2.93
C ARG A 170 -16.87 14.71 -3.63
N PHE A 171 -17.14 14.20 -4.82
CA PHE A 171 -16.12 13.68 -5.75
C PHE A 171 -15.67 14.78 -6.71
N ASN A 172 -14.59 14.53 -7.45
CA ASN A 172 -13.96 15.49 -8.36
C ASN A 172 -13.71 16.85 -7.66
N SER A 173 -13.28 16.78 -6.41
CA SER A 173 -13.07 17.92 -5.52
C SER A 173 -11.66 17.86 -4.95
N LYS A 174 -10.70 18.30 -5.75
CA LYS A 174 -9.29 18.32 -5.35
C LYS A 174 -9.07 19.49 -4.40
N VAL A 175 -8.55 19.19 -3.22
CA VAL A 175 -8.04 20.21 -2.30
C VAL A 175 -6.66 20.63 -2.77
N GLU A 176 -6.48 21.94 -2.98
CA GLU A 176 -5.22 22.55 -3.42
C GLU A 176 -4.42 23.09 -2.24
N LYS A 177 -5.09 23.73 -1.27
CA LYS A 177 -4.43 24.33 -0.09
C LYS A 177 -5.25 24.12 1.17
N ILE A 178 -4.56 24.05 2.32
CA ILE A 178 -5.16 24.09 3.65
C ILE A 178 -5.18 25.56 4.13
N LEU A 179 -6.29 26.02 4.63
CA LEU A 179 -6.43 27.37 5.20
C LEU A 179 -6.02 27.33 6.68
N VAL A 180 -5.04 28.15 7.05
CA VAL A 180 -4.56 28.29 8.41
C VAL A 180 -4.46 29.75 8.77
N LYS A 181 -4.89 30.10 9.98
CA LYS A 181 -4.76 31.45 10.55
C LYS A 181 -4.39 31.28 12.03
N ASN A 182 -3.40 32.03 12.49
CA ASN A 182 -2.94 32.01 13.88
C ASN A 182 -2.68 30.57 14.40
N GLU A 183 -1.97 29.75 13.61
CA GLU A 183 -1.65 28.33 13.90
C GLU A 183 -2.87 27.43 14.13
N GLU A 184 -4.05 27.83 13.68
CA GLU A 184 -5.27 27.05 13.72
C GLU A 184 -5.86 26.86 12.30
N VAL A 185 -6.35 25.66 11.99
CA VAL A 185 -6.97 25.39 10.71
C VAL A 185 -8.34 26.10 10.61
N GLU A 186 -8.61 26.68 9.45
CA GLU A 186 -9.92 27.33 9.16
C GLU A 186 -10.70 26.62 8.05
N GLY A 187 -10.11 25.64 7.38
CA GLY A 187 -10.73 24.94 6.25
C GLY A 187 -9.78 24.63 5.11
N VAL A 188 -10.30 24.57 3.90
CA VAL A 188 -9.53 24.19 2.69
C VAL A 188 -9.91 25.08 1.49
N VAL A 189 -9.01 25.12 0.48
CA VAL A 189 -9.25 25.70 -0.85
C VAL A 189 -9.23 24.58 -1.87
N LEU A 190 -10.23 24.51 -2.71
CA LEU A 190 -10.26 23.60 -3.85
C LEU A 190 -9.44 24.14 -5.03
N ASP A 191 -9.15 23.29 -6.02
CA ASP A 191 -8.45 23.64 -7.27
C ASP A 191 -9.19 24.69 -8.12
N ASN A 192 -10.49 24.87 -7.92
CA ASN A 192 -11.32 25.94 -8.52
C ASN A 192 -11.41 27.19 -7.62
N GLU A 193 -10.46 27.40 -6.74
CA GLU A 193 -10.34 28.54 -5.80
C GLU A 193 -11.47 28.65 -4.76
N LYS A 194 -12.40 27.70 -4.74
CA LYS A 194 -13.50 27.71 -3.77
C LYS A 194 -12.99 27.42 -2.36
N LYS A 195 -13.21 28.37 -1.44
CA LYS A 195 -12.91 28.22 -0.01
C LYS A 195 -14.07 27.52 0.69
N ILE A 196 -13.74 26.52 1.53
CA ILE A 196 -14.71 25.82 2.38
C ILE A 196 -14.17 25.89 3.81
N ARG A 197 -14.97 26.44 4.72
CA ARG A 197 -14.60 26.64 6.13
C ARG A 197 -14.99 25.44 6.96
N ALA A 198 -14.12 25.10 7.95
CA ALA A 198 -14.42 24.08 8.94
C ALA A 198 -13.65 24.32 10.24
N LYS A 199 -14.18 23.81 11.35
CA LYS A 199 -13.51 23.82 12.65
C LYS A 199 -12.36 22.82 12.72
N TYR A 200 -12.53 21.63 12.13
CA TYR A 200 -11.53 20.56 12.08
C TYR A 200 -11.26 20.16 10.63
N VAL A 201 -10.00 19.78 10.34
CA VAL A 201 -9.62 19.17 9.07
C VAL A 201 -8.84 17.88 9.32
N ILE A 202 -9.29 16.78 8.75
CA ILE A 202 -8.58 15.50 8.71
C ILE A 202 -8.02 15.32 7.30
N VAL A 203 -6.69 15.32 7.17
CA VAL A 203 -6.00 15.09 5.90
C VAL A 203 -5.63 13.61 5.79
N ALA A 204 -6.28 12.90 4.87
CA ALA A 204 -6.07 11.49 4.57
C ALA A 204 -5.68 11.29 3.09
N PRO A 205 -4.54 11.86 2.64
CA PRO A 205 -4.23 12.13 1.23
C PRO A 205 -3.88 10.87 0.44
N GLY A 206 -3.66 9.74 1.13
CA GLY A 206 -3.15 8.52 0.53
C GLY A 206 -1.78 8.72 -0.12
N ARG A 207 -1.18 7.65 -0.66
CA ARG A 207 0.14 7.73 -1.30
C ARG A 207 0.19 8.73 -2.45
N GLU A 208 -0.89 8.83 -3.19
CA GLU A 208 -1.01 9.72 -4.35
C GLU A 208 -1.08 11.22 -3.96
N GLY A 209 -1.55 11.54 -2.77
CA GLY A 209 -1.55 12.91 -2.23
C GLY A 209 -0.37 13.21 -1.30
N ALA A 210 0.59 12.28 -1.13
CA ALA A 210 1.69 12.43 -0.18
C ALA A 210 2.60 13.62 -0.50
N ALA A 211 2.96 13.80 -1.77
CA ALA A 211 3.79 14.93 -2.21
C ALA A 211 3.10 16.27 -1.98
N TRP A 212 1.79 16.36 -2.26
CA TRP A 212 1.01 17.56 -1.95
C TRP A 212 1.01 17.86 -0.45
N PHE A 213 0.79 16.85 0.39
CA PHE A 213 0.76 17.05 1.84
C PHE A 213 2.14 17.40 2.41
N ALA A 214 3.22 16.87 1.84
CA ALA A 214 4.58 17.26 2.18
C ALA A 214 4.83 18.75 1.89
N LYS A 215 4.43 19.24 0.70
CA LYS A 215 4.52 20.67 0.34
C LYS A 215 3.68 21.57 1.27
N GLU A 216 2.48 21.13 1.66
CA GLU A 216 1.68 21.86 2.65
C GLU A 216 2.39 21.87 4.02
N GLY A 217 3.02 20.76 4.42
CA GLY A 217 3.84 20.70 5.64
C GLY A 217 5.02 21.67 5.62
N GLU A 218 5.75 21.75 4.51
CA GLU A 218 6.83 22.72 4.31
C GLU A 218 6.32 24.15 4.41
N ARG A 219 5.18 24.47 3.81
CA ARG A 219 4.56 25.79 3.88
C ARG A 219 4.21 26.21 5.31
N PHE A 220 3.94 25.25 6.20
CA PHE A 220 3.65 25.47 7.61
C PHE A 220 4.87 25.30 8.52
N GLY A 221 6.06 25.04 7.98
CA GLY A 221 7.27 24.78 8.77
C GLY A 221 7.19 23.52 9.62
N LEU A 222 6.44 22.50 9.15
CA LEU A 222 6.34 21.21 9.85
C LEU A 222 7.57 20.36 9.56
N GLU A 223 8.15 19.79 10.62
CA GLU A 223 9.28 18.88 10.52
C GLU A 223 8.89 17.60 9.77
N GLN A 224 9.66 17.25 8.73
CA GLN A 224 9.46 16.06 7.94
C GLN A 224 10.52 15.02 8.25
N ILE A 225 10.10 13.77 8.40
CA ILE A 225 10.96 12.61 8.61
C ILE A 225 10.87 11.73 7.37
N SER A 226 12.00 11.56 6.66
CA SER A 226 12.06 10.67 5.48
C SER A 226 12.24 9.21 5.90
N ASP A 227 11.50 8.32 5.26
CA ASP A 227 11.63 6.87 5.41
C ASP A 227 12.55 6.29 4.32
N PRO A 228 13.21 5.13 4.54
CA PRO A 228 13.98 4.43 3.53
C PRO A 228 13.07 3.97 2.36
N VAL A 229 13.67 3.68 1.20
CA VAL A 229 12.98 3.11 0.04
C VAL A 229 13.32 1.63 -0.10
N ASP A 230 12.34 0.81 -0.46
CA ASP A 230 12.58 -0.58 -0.85
C ASP A 230 12.53 -0.73 -2.37
N VAL A 231 13.54 -1.40 -2.92
CA VAL A 231 13.66 -1.67 -4.35
C VAL A 231 13.87 -3.18 -4.56
N GLY A 232 13.25 -3.74 -5.56
CA GLY A 232 13.40 -5.16 -5.85
C GLY A 232 12.63 -5.65 -7.07
N VAL A 233 12.19 -6.88 -7.01
CA VAL A 233 11.48 -7.57 -8.09
C VAL A 233 10.21 -8.23 -7.59
N ARG A 234 9.26 -8.45 -8.49
CA ARG A 234 8.16 -9.38 -8.26
C ARG A 234 8.51 -10.74 -8.85
N VAL A 235 8.39 -11.75 -8.02
CA VAL A 235 8.62 -13.15 -8.37
C VAL A 235 7.29 -13.77 -8.75
N GLU A 236 7.24 -14.52 -9.83
CA GLU A 236 6.09 -15.34 -10.22
C GLU A 236 6.52 -16.77 -10.50
N LEU A 237 5.76 -17.72 -9.95
CA LEU A 237 6.05 -19.16 -10.02
C LEU A 237 4.78 -19.97 -9.86
N PRO A 238 4.77 -21.29 -10.17
CA PRO A 238 3.57 -22.12 -10.06
C PRO A 238 3.00 -22.10 -8.63
N ALA A 239 1.69 -21.93 -8.50
CA ALA A 239 1.01 -21.79 -7.20
C ALA A 239 1.28 -22.98 -6.26
N LYS A 240 1.46 -24.17 -6.82
CA LYS A 240 1.78 -25.41 -6.06
C LYS A 240 3.04 -25.27 -5.20
N VAL A 241 4.03 -24.48 -5.63
CA VAL A 241 5.29 -24.26 -4.92
C VAL A 241 5.03 -23.56 -3.59
N MET A 242 4.21 -22.51 -3.57
CA MET A 242 3.91 -21.70 -2.38
C MET A 242 2.70 -22.21 -1.58
N LYS A 243 1.99 -23.26 -2.05
CA LYS A 243 0.72 -23.73 -1.48
C LYS A 243 0.83 -24.05 0.03
N GLY A 244 1.93 -24.67 0.45
CA GLY A 244 2.15 -25.02 1.86
C GLY A 244 2.26 -23.81 2.79
N LEU A 245 2.84 -22.70 2.31
CA LEU A 245 2.91 -21.43 3.06
C LEU A 245 1.58 -20.67 2.95
N ALA A 246 1.03 -20.58 1.74
CA ALA A 246 -0.16 -19.77 1.46
C ALA A 246 -1.41 -20.29 2.19
N ASN A 247 -1.59 -21.60 2.29
CA ASN A 247 -2.74 -22.19 2.98
C ASN A 247 -2.77 -21.90 4.48
N VAL A 248 -1.58 -21.70 5.09
CA VAL A 248 -1.46 -21.42 6.54
C VAL A 248 -1.42 -19.93 6.81
N LEU A 249 -0.62 -19.17 6.07
CA LEU A 249 -0.29 -17.78 6.36
C LEU A 249 -0.98 -16.79 5.43
N TYR A 250 -1.51 -17.24 4.28
CA TYR A 250 -1.87 -16.45 3.12
C TYR A 250 -0.70 -15.64 2.56
N GLU A 251 -0.08 -14.80 3.37
CA GLU A 251 1.13 -14.01 3.08
C GLU A 251 2.25 -14.38 4.05
N ALA A 252 3.28 -15.05 3.56
CA ALA A 252 4.46 -15.34 4.35
C ALA A 252 5.40 -14.12 4.34
N LYS A 253 5.52 -13.44 5.48
CA LYS A 253 6.45 -12.33 5.68
C LYS A 253 7.80 -12.87 6.19
N ILE A 254 8.69 -13.19 5.26
CA ILE A 254 9.99 -13.75 5.55
C ILE A 254 11.06 -12.71 5.27
N SER A 255 11.98 -12.52 6.21
CA SER A 255 13.14 -11.64 6.07
C SER A 255 14.44 -12.43 6.16
N TYR A 256 15.44 -11.96 5.43
CA TYR A 256 16.78 -12.53 5.35
C TYR A 256 17.84 -11.43 5.33
N ARG A 257 18.86 -11.57 6.17
CA ARG A 257 20.09 -10.80 6.04
C ARG A 257 21.04 -11.54 5.15
N THR A 258 21.38 -10.90 4.03
CA THR A 258 22.27 -11.51 3.04
C THR A 258 23.70 -11.61 3.56
N LYS A 259 24.38 -12.70 3.18
CA LYS A 259 25.75 -12.93 3.64
C LYS A 259 26.76 -12.02 2.95
N THR A 260 26.51 -11.67 1.69
CA THR A 260 27.44 -10.87 0.87
C THR A 260 27.47 -9.42 1.31
N PHE A 261 26.31 -8.81 1.59
CA PHE A 261 26.22 -7.36 1.82
C PHE A 261 25.59 -6.98 3.16
N ASP A 262 25.18 -7.96 3.97
CA ASP A 262 24.44 -7.76 5.23
C ASP A 262 23.16 -6.91 5.07
N ASP A 263 22.57 -6.92 3.88
CA ASP A 263 21.35 -6.19 3.59
C ASP A 263 20.12 -7.00 4.01
N LEU A 264 19.09 -6.28 4.41
CA LEU A 264 17.79 -6.87 4.70
C LEU A 264 16.98 -7.04 3.42
N VAL A 265 16.71 -8.31 3.06
CA VAL A 265 15.77 -8.66 1.99
C VAL A 265 14.53 -9.29 2.60
N ARG A 266 13.36 -8.96 2.07
CA ARG A 266 12.10 -9.49 2.59
C ARG A 266 11.10 -9.83 1.50
N THR A 267 10.31 -10.87 1.74
CA THR A 267 9.09 -11.11 0.96
C THR A 267 8.04 -10.05 1.31
N PHE A 268 7.26 -9.66 0.32
CA PHE A 268 6.21 -8.67 0.50
C PHE A 268 5.04 -8.95 -0.45
N CYS A 269 3.82 -8.61 -0.03
CA CYS A 269 2.61 -8.65 -0.85
C CYS A 269 2.46 -9.95 -1.66
N MET A 270 2.49 -11.11 -0.98
CA MET A 270 2.24 -12.39 -1.64
C MET A 270 0.77 -12.50 -2.07
N CYS A 271 0.56 -12.89 -3.31
CA CYS A 271 -0.74 -13.05 -3.96
C CYS A 271 -0.90 -14.52 -4.42
N PRO A 272 -1.42 -15.40 -3.55
CA PRO A 272 -1.67 -16.80 -3.92
C PRO A 272 -2.69 -16.89 -5.06
N ASN A 273 -2.37 -17.69 -6.09
CA ASN A 273 -3.19 -17.83 -7.30
C ASN A 273 -3.58 -16.48 -7.93
N GLY A 274 -2.67 -15.51 -7.85
CA GLY A 274 -2.91 -14.12 -8.27
C GLY A 274 -2.26 -13.77 -9.59
N TRP A 275 -2.40 -12.52 -9.99
CA TRP A 275 -1.85 -11.95 -11.22
C TRP A 275 -0.80 -10.90 -10.89
N VAL A 276 0.24 -10.85 -11.70
CA VAL A 276 1.18 -9.72 -11.74
C VAL A 276 0.50 -8.57 -12.49
N THR A 277 0.64 -7.36 -11.99
CA THR A 277 0.01 -6.17 -12.55
C THR A 277 0.98 -5.00 -12.57
N VAL A 278 0.65 -3.96 -13.35
CA VAL A 278 1.37 -2.69 -13.36
C VAL A 278 0.64 -1.71 -12.46
N GLU A 279 1.38 -1.03 -11.61
CA GLU A 279 0.94 0.12 -10.81
C GLU A 279 1.70 1.37 -11.28
N ASN A 280 0.98 2.48 -11.50
CA ASN A 280 1.61 3.77 -11.65
C ASN A 280 1.84 4.35 -10.27
N THR A 281 3.04 4.83 -10.03
CA THR A 281 3.29 5.69 -8.88
C THR A 281 2.88 7.11 -9.22
N ASP A 282 2.46 7.85 -8.21
CA ASP A 282 1.85 9.16 -8.36
C ASP A 282 2.85 10.29 -8.05
N GLY A 283 2.48 11.51 -8.40
CA GLY A 283 3.30 12.71 -8.15
C GLY A 283 4.26 13.08 -9.29
N GLU A 284 5.22 13.94 -8.99
CA GLU A 284 6.19 14.48 -9.95
C GLU A 284 7.15 13.39 -10.49
N ASN A 285 7.35 12.32 -9.72
CA ASN A 285 8.23 11.19 -10.05
C ASN A 285 7.47 9.97 -10.57
N ARG A 286 6.42 10.22 -11.37
CA ARG A 286 5.58 9.16 -11.92
C ARG A 286 6.38 8.09 -12.68
N VAL A 287 6.27 6.84 -12.23
CA VAL A 287 6.89 5.67 -12.86
C VAL A 287 5.92 4.49 -12.87
N LYS A 288 6.09 3.59 -13.82
CA LYS A 288 5.42 2.29 -13.85
C LYS A 288 6.22 1.32 -13.01
N SER A 289 5.60 0.76 -11.97
CA SER A 289 6.16 -0.27 -11.09
C SER A 289 5.33 -1.53 -11.20
N VAL A 290 5.92 -2.66 -10.84
CA VAL A 290 5.18 -3.92 -10.79
C VAL A 290 4.50 -4.10 -9.43
N ASN A 291 3.33 -4.75 -9.43
CA ASN A 291 2.58 -5.13 -8.23
C ASN A 291 1.84 -6.45 -8.47
N GLY A 292 1.06 -6.94 -7.52
CA GLY A 292 0.24 -8.15 -7.64
C GLY A 292 -1.17 -7.96 -7.10
N HIS A 293 -2.10 -8.71 -7.69
CA HIS A 293 -3.49 -8.78 -7.26
C HIS A 293 -3.94 -10.22 -7.08
N SER A 294 -4.83 -10.45 -6.14
CA SER A 294 -5.56 -11.71 -5.99
C SER A 294 -7.06 -11.44 -5.89
N PHE A 295 -7.85 -12.34 -6.47
CA PHE A 295 -9.30 -12.27 -6.46
C PHE A 295 -9.86 -13.43 -5.64
N GLU A 296 -11.05 -13.28 -5.05
CA GLU A 296 -11.69 -14.37 -4.33
C GLU A 296 -12.23 -15.42 -5.33
N ASN A 297 -12.89 -14.98 -6.38
CA ASN A 297 -13.60 -15.85 -7.31
C ASN A 297 -12.83 -16.17 -8.61
N LYS A 298 -11.65 -15.59 -8.81
CA LYS A 298 -10.80 -15.86 -9.98
C LYS A 298 -9.42 -16.26 -9.52
N LYS A 299 -8.90 -17.37 -10.04
CA LYS A 299 -7.59 -17.89 -9.64
C LYS A 299 -6.72 -18.13 -10.89
N SER A 300 -5.44 -17.74 -10.80
CA SER A 300 -4.44 -18.12 -11.78
C SER A 300 -3.72 -19.42 -11.36
N GLU A 301 -2.93 -19.98 -12.25
CA GLU A 301 -2.09 -21.14 -11.96
C GLU A 301 -0.82 -20.74 -11.17
N ASN A 302 -0.55 -19.46 -11.03
CA ASN A 302 0.67 -18.92 -10.41
C ASN A 302 0.40 -18.25 -9.08
N THR A 303 1.41 -18.23 -8.22
CA THR A 303 1.53 -17.34 -7.07
C THR A 303 2.62 -16.33 -7.38
N ASN A 304 2.42 -15.08 -6.97
CA ASN A 304 3.44 -14.06 -7.07
C ASN A 304 3.66 -13.33 -5.74
N PHE A 305 4.87 -12.82 -5.54
CA PHE A 305 5.25 -12.03 -4.37
C PHE A 305 6.42 -11.11 -4.70
N ALA A 306 6.55 -10.01 -3.98
CA ALA A 306 7.72 -9.15 -4.11
C ALA A 306 8.90 -9.68 -3.28
N LEU A 307 10.11 -9.51 -3.79
CA LEU A 307 11.35 -9.52 -3.01
C LEU A 307 11.91 -8.12 -3.02
N LEU A 308 11.97 -7.51 -1.84
CA LEU A 308 12.36 -6.12 -1.64
C LEU A 308 13.64 -6.07 -0.81
N VAL A 309 14.62 -5.32 -1.32
CA VAL A 309 15.85 -4.95 -0.61
C VAL A 309 15.63 -3.59 0.02
N THR A 310 15.81 -3.50 1.33
CA THR A 310 15.71 -2.24 2.05
C THR A 310 16.99 -1.45 1.88
N ASN A 311 16.88 -0.23 1.35
CA ASN A 311 18.01 0.65 1.10
C ASN A 311 18.13 1.68 2.23
N SER A 312 19.24 1.63 2.94
CA SER A 312 19.62 2.63 3.93
C SER A 312 20.71 3.52 3.34
N PHE A 313 20.52 4.82 3.43
CA PHE A 313 21.46 5.80 2.93
C PHE A 313 22.09 6.57 4.08
N THR A 314 23.34 6.97 3.90
CA THR A 314 24.06 7.81 4.86
C THR A 314 23.80 9.29 4.61
N TYR A 315 23.85 10.09 5.69
CA TYR A 315 23.83 11.55 5.57
C TYR A 315 24.94 12.03 4.61
N PRO A 316 24.71 13.01 3.71
CA PRO A 316 23.56 13.95 3.71
C PRO A 316 22.39 13.56 2.78
N PHE A 317 22.34 12.34 2.24
CA PHE A 317 21.29 11.95 1.29
C PHE A 317 19.91 11.93 1.95
N LYS A 318 18.95 12.67 1.38
CA LYS A 318 17.60 12.87 1.95
C LYS A 318 16.44 12.46 1.03
N GLU A 319 16.74 11.93 -0.17
CA GLU A 319 15.73 11.67 -1.20
C GLU A 319 15.62 10.19 -1.62
N PRO A 320 15.36 9.27 -0.67
CA PRO A 320 15.32 7.83 -0.99
C PRO A 320 14.25 7.49 -2.05
N ASN A 321 13.11 8.17 -2.04
CA ASN A 321 12.06 7.95 -3.04
C ASN A 321 12.54 8.34 -4.45
N LEU A 322 13.33 9.40 -4.60
CA LEU A 322 13.90 9.81 -5.88
C LEU A 322 14.86 8.74 -6.42
N TYR A 323 15.72 8.16 -5.56
CA TYR A 323 16.58 7.04 -5.92
C TYR A 323 15.78 5.86 -6.47
N GLY A 324 14.73 5.42 -5.77
CA GLY A 324 13.85 4.34 -6.23
C GLY A 324 13.16 4.68 -7.55
N ALA A 325 12.74 5.93 -7.73
CA ALA A 325 12.13 6.41 -8.97
C ALA A 325 13.08 6.36 -10.15
N TYR A 326 14.36 6.72 -9.99
CA TYR A 326 15.36 6.62 -11.06
C TYR A 326 15.58 5.19 -11.53
N ILE A 327 15.65 4.22 -10.59
CA ILE A 327 15.79 2.80 -10.94
C ILE A 327 14.55 2.32 -11.72
N ALA A 328 13.35 2.69 -11.28
CA ALA A 328 12.12 2.33 -12.00
C ALA A 328 12.03 3.01 -13.38
N ARG A 329 12.51 4.26 -13.52
CA ARG A 329 12.60 4.95 -14.82
C ARG A 329 13.50 4.26 -15.81
N LEU A 330 14.64 3.70 -15.37
CA LEU A 330 15.50 2.90 -16.26
C LEU A 330 14.74 1.70 -16.82
N ALA A 331 13.98 0.96 -16.00
CA ALA A 331 13.14 -0.13 -16.46
C ALA A 331 12.09 0.35 -17.47
N ASN A 332 11.42 1.47 -17.17
CA ASN A 332 10.42 2.05 -18.07
C ASN A 332 11.02 2.53 -19.39
N LEU A 333 12.24 3.09 -19.38
CA LEU A 333 12.95 3.53 -20.57
C LEU A 333 13.21 2.37 -21.54
N ILE A 334 13.71 1.24 -21.03
CA ILE A 334 14.10 0.10 -21.87
C ILE A 334 12.91 -0.77 -22.28
N SER A 335 11.80 -0.76 -21.53
CA SER A 335 10.66 -1.65 -21.76
C SER A 335 9.35 -0.94 -22.08
N GLY A 336 9.31 0.39 -21.98
CA GLY A 336 8.05 1.14 -22.02
C GLY A 336 7.14 0.86 -20.82
N GLY A 337 7.53 -0.02 -19.89
CA GLY A 337 6.75 -0.43 -18.74
C GLY A 337 7.52 -1.29 -17.75
N VAL A 338 7.30 -2.59 -17.76
CA VAL A 338 7.88 -3.56 -16.83
C VAL A 338 8.68 -4.61 -17.60
N LEU A 339 9.88 -4.90 -17.13
CA LEU A 339 10.71 -6.01 -17.63
C LEU A 339 10.27 -7.33 -17.01
N VAL A 340 10.45 -8.44 -17.76
CA VAL A 340 10.39 -9.81 -17.25
C VAL A 340 11.62 -10.59 -17.66
N GLN A 341 12.21 -11.34 -16.72
CA GLN A 341 13.36 -12.21 -16.97
C GLN A 341 13.18 -13.55 -16.25
N ARG A 342 13.56 -14.65 -16.90
CA ARG A 342 13.66 -15.96 -16.24
C ARG A 342 14.86 -15.97 -15.31
N LEU A 343 14.73 -16.56 -14.15
CA LEU A 343 15.87 -16.70 -13.21
C LEU A 343 17.06 -17.44 -13.86
N GLY A 344 16.80 -18.49 -14.64
CA GLY A 344 17.85 -19.21 -15.35
C GLY A 344 18.62 -18.36 -16.36
N ASP A 345 17.97 -17.41 -17.03
CA ASP A 345 18.63 -16.48 -17.94
C ASP A 345 19.44 -15.42 -17.16
N LEU A 346 18.91 -14.92 -16.04
CA LEU A 346 19.65 -14.01 -15.14
C LEU A 346 20.93 -14.67 -14.61
N LEU A 347 20.83 -15.91 -14.12
CA LEU A 347 21.99 -16.67 -13.62
C LEU A 347 23.03 -16.98 -14.69
N ALA A 348 22.60 -17.09 -15.95
CA ALA A 348 23.48 -17.27 -17.10
C ALA A 348 24.03 -15.95 -17.68
N GLY A 349 23.79 -14.81 -17.00
CA GLY A 349 24.25 -13.49 -17.44
C GLY A 349 23.69 -13.03 -18.79
N ARG A 350 22.46 -13.41 -19.13
CA ARG A 350 21.86 -13.10 -20.44
C ARG A 350 20.41 -12.64 -20.31
N ARG A 351 19.98 -11.79 -21.23
CA ARG A 351 18.59 -11.35 -21.34
C ARG A 351 17.65 -12.51 -21.63
N SER A 352 16.44 -12.48 -21.12
CA SER A 352 15.33 -13.30 -21.63
C SER A 352 14.84 -12.76 -22.98
N THR A 353 14.36 -13.68 -23.83
CA THR A 353 13.71 -13.36 -25.10
C THR A 353 12.29 -13.88 -25.09
N GLN A 354 11.43 -13.39 -25.99
CA GLN A 354 10.06 -13.85 -26.12
C GLN A 354 9.99 -15.38 -26.35
N LYS A 355 10.96 -15.94 -27.11
CA LYS A 355 11.07 -17.38 -27.32
C LYS A 355 11.33 -18.12 -26.00
N ARG A 356 12.35 -17.70 -25.22
CA ARG A 356 12.70 -18.34 -23.94
C ARG A 356 11.58 -18.25 -22.91
N ILE A 357 10.83 -17.14 -22.85
CA ILE A 357 9.67 -17.01 -21.99
C ILE A 357 8.57 -17.99 -22.38
N ARG A 358 8.31 -18.14 -23.68
CA ARG A 358 7.29 -19.11 -24.19
C ARG A 358 7.69 -20.56 -23.97
N GLU A 359 8.96 -20.89 -24.03
CA GLU A 359 9.48 -22.24 -23.78
C GLU A 359 9.55 -22.60 -22.29
N GLY A 360 9.50 -21.60 -21.39
CA GLY A 360 9.48 -21.81 -19.93
C GLY A 360 8.20 -22.48 -19.44
N ARG A 361 8.30 -23.13 -18.27
CA ARG A 361 7.15 -23.82 -17.64
C ARG A 361 6.18 -22.86 -16.94
N VAL A 362 6.64 -21.65 -16.58
CA VAL A 362 5.83 -20.62 -15.95
C VAL A 362 5.29 -19.68 -17.03
N ARG A 363 3.96 -19.58 -17.13
CA ARG A 363 3.29 -18.66 -18.07
C ARG A 363 3.12 -17.30 -17.41
N PRO A 364 3.65 -16.20 -17.97
CA PRO A 364 3.47 -14.86 -17.42
C PRO A 364 2.01 -14.48 -17.30
N THR A 365 1.56 -14.04 -16.12
CA THR A 365 0.21 -13.48 -15.95
C THR A 365 0.14 -12.02 -16.40
N LEU A 366 1.25 -11.27 -16.37
CA LEU A 366 1.36 -9.93 -16.96
C LEU A 366 1.83 -10.03 -18.43
N LYS A 367 0.88 -10.12 -19.35
CA LYS A 367 1.17 -10.27 -20.79
C LYS A 367 1.90 -9.07 -21.42
N SER A 368 1.75 -7.87 -20.83
CA SER A 368 2.39 -6.64 -21.30
C SER A 368 3.83 -6.47 -20.81
N ALA A 369 4.35 -7.37 -19.97
CA ALA A 369 5.76 -7.33 -19.56
C ALA A 369 6.68 -7.67 -20.73
N VAL A 370 7.78 -6.92 -20.85
CA VAL A 370 8.74 -7.05 -21.94
C VAL A 370 9.90 -7.93 -21.50
N PRO A 371 10.21 -9.02 -22.21
CA PRO A 371 11.38 -9.83 -21.94
C PRO A 371 12.67 -9.02 -22.07
N GLY A 372 13.52 -9.08 -21.05
CA GLY A 372 14.74 -8.28 -21.02
C GLY A 372 15.77 -8.79 -20.02
N ASP A 373 16.65 -7.89 -19.61
CA ASP A 373 17.70 -8.14 -18.63
C ASP A 373 17.58 -7.16 -17.45
N LEU A 374 17.36 -7.68 -16.27
CA LEU A 374 17.28 -6.90 -15.04
C LEU A 374 18.63 -6.32 -14.61
N ALA A 375 19.73 -6.88 -15.11
CA ALA A 375 21.08 -6.37 -14.82
C ALA A 375 21.36 -4.99 -15.45
N PHE A 376 20.58 -4.58 -16.46
CA PHE A 376 20.64 -3.20 -16.99
C PHE A 376 19.96 -2.16 -16.10
N VAL A 377 19.20 -2.61 -15.09
CA VAL A 377 18.32 -1.74 -14.32
C VAL A 377 18.65 -1.77 -12.84
N LEU A 378 18.76 -2.98 -12.27
CA LEU A 378 19.01 -3.14 -10.85
C LEU A 378 20.51 -3.04 -10.56
N PRO A 379 20.93 -2.29 -9.52
CA PRO A 379 22.31 -2.33 -9.05
C PRO A 379 22.75 -3.76 -8.73
N TYR A 380 24.02 -4.07 -8.98
CA TYR A 380 24.62 -5.39 -8.72
C TYR A 380 24.29 -5.90 -7.31
N ARG A 381 24.40 -5.01 -6.32
CA ARG A 381 24.07 -5.31 -4.92
C ARG A 381 22.65 -5.86 -4.74
N HIS A 382 21.66 -5.28 -5.43
CA HIS A 382 20.28 -5.76 -5.39
C HIS A 382 20.12 -7.14 -6.04
N LEU A 383 20.76 -7.36 -7.18
CA LEU A 383 20.70 -8.65 -7.88
C LEU A 383 21.27 -9.78 -7.01
N VAL A 384 22.43 -9.57 -6.41
CA VAL A 384 23.06 -10.56 -5.52
C VAL A 384 22.15 -10.85 -4.32
N ASN A 385 21.64 -9.80 -3.68
CA ASN A 385 20.73 -9.94 -2.54
C ASN A 385 19.45 -10.73 -2.88
N ILE A 386 18.86 -10.47 -4.04
CA ILE A 386 17.66 -11.17 -4.52
C ILE A 386 17.97 -12.65 -4.80
N ILE A 387 19.09 -12.94 -5.47
CA ILE A 387 19.53 -14.30 -5.78
C ILE A 387 19.80 -15.09 -4.48
N GLU A 388 20.48 -14.49 -3.49
CA GLU A 388 20.71 -15.15 -2.19
C GLU A 388 19.39 -15.45 -1.47
N MET A 389 18.46 -14.50 -1.45
CA MET A 389 17.13 -14.69 -0.84
C MET A 389 16.34 -15.81 -1.53
N LEU A 390 16.36 -15.89 -2.87
CA LEU A 390 15.69 -16.96 -3.62
C LEU A 390 16.28 -18.33 -3.27
N ARG A 391 17.61 -18.46 -3.17
CA ARG A 391 18.28 -19.68 -2.74
C ARG A 391 17.93 -20.08 -1.30
N ALA A 392 17.80 -19.10 -0.40
CA ALA A 392 17.39 -19.35 0.97
C ALA A 392 15.93 -19.79 1.05
N LEU A 393 15.04 -19.18 0.29
CA LEU A 393 13.62 -19.55 0.21
C LEU A 393 13.42 -20.95 -0.36
N ASP A 394 14.24 -21.38 -1.30
CA ASP A 394 14.15 -22.74 -1.89
C ASP A 394 14.36 -23.84 -0.82
N LYS A 395 15.14 -23.58 0.23
CA LYS A 395 15.29 -24.48 1.37
C LYS A 395 14.03 -24.61 2.22
N VAL A 396 13.12 -23.64 2.16
CA VAL A 396 11.84 -23.64 2.88
C VAL A 396 10.73 -24.21 2.02
N THR A 397 10.74 -23.88 0.74
CA THR A 397 9.74 -24.32 -0.24
C THR A 397 10.43 -24.59 -1.59
N LEU A 398 10.68 -25.88 -1.83
CA LEU A 398 11.41 -26.34 -3.01
C LEU A 398 10.72 -25.93 -4.31
N GLY A 399 11.49 -25.40 -5.24
CA GLY A 399 11.04 -24.92 -6.55
C GLY A 399 10.93 -23.41 -6.66
N VAL A 400 11.23 -22.64 -5.61
CA VAL A 400 11.34 -21.17 -5.72
C VAL A 400 12.56 -20.78 -6.54
N PHE A 401 13.69 -21.47 -6.37
CA PHE A 401 14.94 -21.25 -7.14
C PHE A 401 14.96 -22.10 -8.41
N SER A 402 13.86 -22.11 -9.17
CA SER A 402 13.76 -22.78 -10.48
C SER A 402 14.25 -21.87 -11.59
N PHE A 403 14.91 -22.44 -12.61
CA PHE A 403 15.30 -21.68 -13.80
C PHE A 403 14.11 -21.06 -14.54
N ASP A 404 12.91 -21.61 -14.38
CA ASP A 404 11.68 -21.09 -14.98
C ASP A 404 10.97 -20.03 -14.13
N THR A 405 11.41 -19.78 -12.88
CA THR A 405 10.87 -18.71 -12.05
C THR A 405 11.01 -17.37 -12.77
N LEU A 406 9.93 -16.60 -12.84
CA LEU A 406 9.91 -15.30 -13.50
C LEU A 406 10.17 -14.19 -12.48
N LEU A 407 11.00 -13.24 -12.89
CA LEU A 407 11.34 -12.04 -12.14
C LEU A 407 10.88 -10.82 -12.95
N TYR A 408 10.02 -10.00 -12.36
CA TYR A 408 9.56 -8.76 -12.99
C TYR A 408 10.22 -7.57 -12.30
N GLY A 409 10.70 -6.62 -13.06
CA GLY A 409 11.36 -5.43 -12.53
C GLY A 409 10.87 -4.14 -13.18
N VAL A 410 10.80 -3.13 -12.37
CA VAL A 410 11.21 -2.99 -10.98
C VAL A 410 9.99 -2.89 -10.08
N GLU A 411 10.03 -3.53 -8.92
CA GLU A 411 9.09 -3.22 -7.85
C GLU A 411 9.74 -2.22 -6.89
N VAL A 412 9.08 -1.09 -6.68
CA VAL A 412 9.52 -0.05 -5.75
C VAL A 412 8.43 0.21 -4.74
N LYS A 413 8.80 0.29 -3.47
CA LYS A 413 7.92 0.76 -2.40
C LYS A 413 8.41 2.10 -1.91
N PHE A 414 7.67 3.12 -2.32
CA PHE A 414 7.84 4.48 -1.83
C PHE A 414 7.13 4.63 -0.50
N TYR A 415 7.81 5.28 0.43
CA TYR A 415 7.24 5.64 1.71
C TYR A 415 7.04 7.14 1.76
N SER A 416 5.86 7.56 2.21
CA SER A 416 5.60 8.98 2.42
C SER A 416 6.41 9.47 3.60
N SER A 417 6.98 10.66 3.48
CA SER A 417 7.53 11.36 4.63
C SER A 417 6.45 11.52 5.69
N SER A 418 6.81 11.32 6.95
CA SER A 418 5.93 11.59 8.06
C SER A 418 6.21 12.96 8.65
N GLN A 419 5.19 13.61 9.15
CA GLN A 419 5.31 14.80 9.96
C GLN A 419 5.32 14.43 11.45
N ARG A 420 5.86 15.30 12.29
CA ARG A 420 5.76 15.12 13.73
C ARG A 420 4.31 15.36 14.17
N LEU A 421 3.68 14.34 14.74
CA LEU A 421 2.28 14.35 15.15
C LEU A 421 2.14 14.08 16.65
N SER A 422 1.05 14.54 17.23
CA SER A 422 0.64 14.17 18.58
C SER A 422 0.17 12.70 18.62
N ARG A 423 -0.07 12.18 19.82
CA ARG A 423 -0.67 10.84 20.02
C ARG A 423 -2.09 10.68 19.42
N TYR A 424 -2.71 11.78 19.07
CA TYR A 424 -4.03 11.82 18.42
C TYR A 424 -3.94 12.14 16.93
N LEU A 425 -2.72 12.11 16.37
CA LEU A 425 -2.41 12.40 14.96
C LEU A 425 -2.70 13.86 14.57
N GLU A 426 -2.72 14.78 15.51
CA GLU A 426 -2.80 16.22 15.28
C GLU A 426 -1.39 16.77 14.99
N THR A 427 -1.29 17.66 14.01
CA THR A 427 -0.07 18.39 13.67
C THR A 427 0.22 19.50 14.70
N LYS A 428 1.25 20.32 14.48
CA LYS A 428 1.44 21.56 15.24
C LYS A 428 0.35 22.60 14.98
N ILE A 429 -0.32 22.49 13.82
CA ILE A 429 -1.46 23.36 13.51
C ILE A 429 -2.68 22.80 14.26
N LYS A 430 -3.23 23.60 15.14
CA LYS A 430 -4.39 23.22 15.96
C LYS A 430 -5.58 22.82 15.07
N ASN A 431 -6.26 21.74 15.43
CA ASN A 431 -7.41 21.16 14.73
C ASN A 431 -7.11 20.58 13.32
N LEU A 432 -5.82 20.48 12.95
CA LEU A 432 -5.37 19.83 11.71
C LEU A 432 -4.80 18.43 12.02
N PHE A 433 -5.48 17.40 11.58
CA PHE A 433 -5.10 15.99 11.77
C PHE A 433 -4.57 15.39 10.48
N ALA A 434 -3.62 14.45 10.59
CA ALA A 434 -3.01 13.78 9.44
C ALA A 434 -3.04 12.26 9.61
N CYS A 435 -3.63 11.56 8.62
CA CYS A 435 -3.95 10.14 8.70
C CYS A 435 -3.53 9.36 7.45
N GLY A 436 -3.33 8.06 7.61
CA GLY A 436 -3.11 7.12 6.51
C GLY A 436 -1.69 7.12 5.94
N ASP A 437 -1.52 6.39 4.83
CA ASP A 437 -0.23 6.14 4.21
C ASP A 437 0.42 7.44 3.67
N GLY A 438 -0.37 8.36 3.13
CA GLY A 438 0.14 9.61 2.56
C GLY A 438 0.64 10.62 3.59
N ALA A 439 0.23 10.47 4.85
CA ALA A 439 0.74 11.22 5.98
C ALA A 439 1.92 10.50 6.68
N GLY A 440 2.39 9.38 6.13
CA GLY A 440 3.46 8.58 6.70
C GLY A 440 3.10 7.84 7.99
N VAL A 441 1.82 7.77 8.37
CA VAL A 441 1.35 7.18 9.63
C VAL A 441 1.10 5.68 9.52
N SER A 442 0.73 5.21 8.33
CA SER A 442 0.36 3.81 8.10
C SER A 442 0.98 3.22 6.84
N ARG A 443 0.87 1.88 6.68
CA ARG A 443 1.42 1.16 5.51
C ARG A 443 0.50 0.03 5.03
N ASN A 444 -0.74 -0.04 5.51
CA ASN A 444 -1.73 -1.04 5.09
C ASN A 444 -3.16 -0.57 5.40
N LEU A 445 -4.16 -1.30 4.88
CA LEU A 445 -5.57 -0.94 4.99
C LEU A 445 -6.04 -0.78 6.45
N VAL A 446 -5.72 -1.73 7.32
CA VAL A 446 -6.16 -1.71 8.73
C VAL A 446 -5.52 -0.55 9.49
N HIS A 447 -4.21 -0.33 9.33
CA HIS A 447 -3.53 0.77 10.01
C HIS A 447 -4.00 2.14 9.51
N ALA A 448 -4.28 2.26 8.21
CA ALA A 448 -4.87 3.48 7.64
C ALA A 448 -6.26 3.72 8.25
N SER A 449 -7.09 2.69 8.35
CA SER A 449 -8.41 2.77 8.99
C SER A 449 -8.30 3.16 10.47
N VAL A 450 -7.39 2.51 11.22
CA VAL A 450 -7.11 2.85 12.63
C VAL A 450 -6.73 4.32 12.77
N SER A 451 -5.85 4.85 11.90
CA SER A 451 -5.44 6.25 11.99
C SER A 451 -6.60 7.23 11.80
N GLY A 452 -7.53 6.90 10.90
CA GLY A 452 -8.74 7.69 10.72
C GLY A 452 -9.64 7.69 11.96
N ILE A 453 -9.80 6.52 12.60
CA ILE A 453 -10.58 6.41 13.84
C ILE A 453 -9.94 7.21 14.98
N VAL A 454 -8.60 7.16 15.13
CA VAL A 454 -7.87 7.93 16.17
C VAL A 454 -8.16 9.43 16.08
N ALA A 455 -8.04 10.00 14.89
CA ALA A 455 -8.31 11.43 14.69
C ALA A 455 -9.78 11.77 14.96
N ALA A 456 -10.70 10.91 14.52
CA ALA A 456 -12.12 11.11 14.73
C ALA A 456 -12.54 10.97 16.21
N GLU A 457 -11.99 9.98 16.95
CA GLU A 457 -12.25 9.83 18.39
C GLU A 457 -11.80 11.09 19.17
N GLU A 458 -10.67 11.70 18.79
CA GLU A 458 -10.22 12.93 19.45
C GLU A 458 -11.16 14.11 19.16
N ILE A 459 -11.65 14.25 17.93
CA ILE A 459 -12.64 15.29 17.58
C ILE A 459 -13.92 15.09 18.38
N LEU A 460 -14.45 13.87 18.43
CA LEU A 460 -15.65 13.55 19.23
C LEU A 460 -15.46 13.90 20.72
N ARG A 461 -14.31 13.54 21.28
CA ARG A 461 -13.97 13.86 22.67
C ARG A 461 -13.93 15.38 22.95
N ARG A 462 -13.53 16.18 21.95
CA ARG A 462 -13.52 17.66 22.07
C ARG A 462 -14.92 18.26 21.96
N GLU A 463 -15.80 17.63 21.20
CA GLU A 463 -17.17 18.10 20.99
C GLU A 463 -18.15 17.63 22.09
N GLU A 464 -17.75 16.71 22.96
CA GLU A 464 -18.49 16.27 24.14
C GLU A 464 -18.22 17.15 25.40
N LYS A 465 -17.17 18.01 25.33
CA LYS A 465 -16.80 18.96 26.38
C LYS A 465 -17.41 20.34 26.14
#